data_a11d3f9e00b9e8b8fd544a7c56e35566
#
_entry.id   a11d3f9e00b9e8b8fd544a7c56e35566
#
_cell.length_a   1.000
_cell.length_b   1.000
_cell.length_c   1.000
_cell.angle_alpha   90.00
_cell.angle_beta   90.00
_cell.angle_gamma   90.00
#
_symmetry.space_group_name_H-M   'P 1'
#
loop_
_entity.id
_entity.type
_entity.pdbx_description
1 polymer ?
#
loop_
_entity_poly.entity_id
_entity_poly.type
_entity_poly.pdbx_seq_one_letter_code
_entity_poly.pdbx_strand_id
1 'polypeptide(L)'
;MSHVINKIPAGSGGVIFTPWLHGNRCPFEDPNARGMFFNLSLETSKTELLRSVVEGTCMHLRWFLETQDKKVKTSDTIRFVGGGALSDVTSQILADCTGRTIEVVASPQNVGSVGAAXXXXVGLGRIGSIEEAKKLIPAKKTFIPNPANKPAYDKNFAVFKNLYKNNKDNFAALNG
;
A
#
# COMPACT_ATOMS: atom_id res chain seq x y z
N MET A 1 7.86 -13.76 -8.95
CA MET A 1 6.48 -13.33 -8.65
C MET A 1 6.10 -12.05 -9.41
N SER A 2 6.86 -10.97 -9.29
CA SER A 2 6.53 -9.68 -9.93
C SER A 2 6.28 -9.77 -11.44
N HIS A 3 7.10 -10.53 -12.17
CA HIS A 3 6.97 -10.66 -13.63
C HIS A 3 5.64 -11.31 -14.03
N VAL A 4 5.15 -12.24 -13.20
CA VAL A 4 3.91 -12.98 -13.49
C VAL A 4 2.68 -12.09 -13.24
N ILE A 5 2.64 -11.42 -12.10
CA ILE A 5 1.49 -10.57 -11.73
C ILE A 5 1.36 -9.32 -12.61
N ASN A 6 2.48 -8.88 -13.22
CA ASN A 6 2.45 -7.71 -14.12
C ASN A 6 1.62 -7.96 -15.39
N LYS A 7 1.43 -9.22 -15.76
CA LYS A 7 0.65 -9.58 -16.97
C LYS A 7 -0.85 -9.56 -16.75
N ILE A 8 -1.29 -9.56 -15.50
CA ILE A 8 -2.73 -9.55 -15.17
C ILE A 8 -3.24 -8.11 -15.22
N PRO A 9 -4.39 -7.85 -15.83
CA PRO A 9 -4.97 -6.50 -15.82
C PRO A 9 -5.26 -5.99 -14.40
N ALA A 10 -5.32 -4.67 -14.26
CA ALA A 10 -5.66 -4.02 -13.00
C ALA A 10 -7.03 -4.49 -12.49
N GLY A 11 -7.10 -4.74 -11.19
CA GLY A 11 -8.33 -5.21 -10.55
C GLY A 11 -8.45 -6.71 -10.40
N SER A 12 -7.43 -7.48 -10.83
CA SER A 12 -7.32 -8.94 -10.58
C SER A 12 -8.60 -9.72 -10.91
N GLY A 13 -9.24 -9.43 -12.05
CA GLY A 13 -10.49 -10.08 -12.43
C GLY A 13 -11.63 -9.83 -11.44
N GLY A 14 -11.53 -8.84 -10.58
CA GLY A 14 -12.53 -8.55 -9.55
C GLY A 14 -12.29 -9.26 -8.24
N VAL A 15 -11.21 -10.05 -8.12
CA VAL A 15 -10.85 -10.71 -6.87
C VAL A 15 -10.26 -9.67 -5.90
N ILE A 16 -10.77 -9.63 -4.69
CA ILE A 16 -10.31 -8.69 -3.66
C ILE A 16 -9.73 -9.45 -2.47
N PHE A 17 -8.51 -9.12 -2.09
CA PHE A 17 -7.88 -9.64 -0.87
C PHE A 17 -7.89 -8.56 0.21
N THR A 18 -8.26 -8.93 1.45
CA THR A 18 -8.16 -8.02 2.60
C THR A 18 -6.99 -8.43 3.48
N PRO A 19 -6.03 -7.51 3.76
CA PRO A 19 -4.78 -7.88 4.43
C PRO A 19 -4.84 -7.87 5.97
N TRP A 20 -6.02 -8.05 6.57
CA TRP A 20 -6.22 -7.92 8.02
C TRP A 20 -5.91 -9.24 8.75
N LEU A 21 -4.75 -9.85 8.47
CA LEU A 21 -4.40 -11.22 8.92
C LEU A 21 -4.29 -11.37 10.45
N HIS A 22 -4.03 -10.28 11.16
CA HIS A 22 -3.88 -10.28 12.62
C HIS A 22 -4.54 -9.02 13.20
N GLY A 23 -5.80 -8.84 12.84
CA GLY A 23 -6.50 -7.62 13.18
C GLY A 23 -6.02 -6.44 12.35
N ASN A 24 -6.49 -5.26 12.70
CA ASN A 24 -6.13 -4.03 12.04
C ASN A 24 -6.13 -2.87 13.04
N ARG A 25 -5.21 -1.90 12.88
CA ARG A 25 -5.12 -0.71 13.74
C ARG A 25 -5.54 0.58 13.05
N CYS A 26 -5.36 0.65 11.75
CA CYS A 26 -5.64 1.88 10.99
C CYS A 26 -5.99 1.51 9.55
N PRO A 27 -6.98 2.16 8.93
CA PRO A 27 -7.76 3.33 9.39
C PRO A 27 -8.94 3.02 10.33
N PHE A 28 -9.14 1.76 10.67
CA PHE A 28 -10.09 1.31 11.70
C PHE A 28 -9.34 0.41 12.67
N GLU A 29 -9.76 0.38 13.92
CA GLU A 29 -9.16 -0.50 14.92
C GLU A 29 -10.11 -1.68 15.18
N ASP A 30 -9.62 -2.89 14.93
CA ASP A 30 -10.40 -4.11 15.16
C ASP A 30 -9.43 -5.29 15.30
N PRO A 31 -9.19 -5.79 16.52
CA PRO A 31 -8.29 -6.94 16.73
C PRO A 31 -8.88 -8.25 16.18
N ASN A 32 -10.19 -8.29 15.96
CA ASN A 32 -10.87 -9.49 15.49
C ASN A 32 -10.93 -9.62 13.96
N ALA A 33 -10.63 -8.54 13.22
CA ALA A 33 -10.64 -8.59 11.76
C ALA A 33 -9.67 -9.65 11.24
N ARG A 34 -10.05 -10.33 10.15
CA ARG A 34 -9.20 -11.35 9.51
C ARG A 34 -9.19 -11.14 7.99
N GLY A 35 -8.17 -11.71 7.37
CA GLY A 35 -8.03 -11.65 5.91
C GLY A 35 -9.04 -12.53 5.20
N MET A 36 -9.40 -12.13 3.97
CA MET A 36 -10.27 -12.95 3.13
C MET A 36 -9.91 -12.74 1.66
N PHE A 37 -10.25 -13.71 0.84
CA PHE A 37 -10.37 -13.56 -0.61
C PHE A 37 -11.85 -13.50 -0.93
N PHE A 38 -12.26 -12.44 -1.62
CA PHE A 38 -13.65 -12.21 -1.97
C PHE A 38 -13.83 -12.28 -3.48
N ASN A 39 -14.98 -12.81 -3.93
CA ASN A 39 -15.38 -12.90 -5.34
C ASN A 39 -14.55 -13.91 -6.15
N LEU A 40 -14.28 -15.07 -5.57
CA LEU A 40 -13.65 -16.19 -6.29
C LEU A 40 -14.65 -16.88 -7.21
N SER A 41 -14.20 -17.30 -8.38
CA SER A 41 -14.97 -18.11 -9.32
C SER A 41 -14.12 -19.29 -9.80
N LEU A 42 -14.73 -20.18 -10.57
CA LEU A 42 -14.01 -21.33 -11.15
C LEU A 42 -12.93 -20.89 -12.15
N GLU A 43 -13.08 -19.70 -12.73
CA GLU A 43 -12.13 -19.13 -13.69
C GLU A 43 -10.99 -18.36 -13.02
N THR A 44 -11.06 -18.13 -11.69
CA THR A 44 -10.03 -17.37 -10.98
C THR A 44 -8.68 -18.09 -11.06
N SER A 45 -7.72 -17.44 -11.67
CA SER A 45 -6.37 -17.98 -11.83
C SER A 45 -5.51 -17.74 -10.59
N LYS A 46 -4.50 -18.58 -10.40
CA LYS A 46 -3.49 -18.39 -9.33
C LYS A 46 -2.82 -17.03 -9.42
N THR A 47 -2.65 -16.52 -10.64
CA THR A 47 -1.97 -15.23 -10.86
C THR A 47 -2.86 -14.06 -10.41
N GLU A 48 -4.17 -14.16 -10.65
CA GLU A 48 -5.12 -13.17 -10.14
C GLU A 48 -5.12 -13.17 -8.62
N LEU A 49 -5.08 -14.35 -7.98
CA LEU A 49 -4.96 -14.44 -6.52
C LEU A 49 -3.70 -13.73 -6.01
N LEU A 50 -2.53 -14.02 -6.64
CA LEU A 50 -1.28 -13.39 -6.25
C LEU A 50 -1.31 -11.87 -6.45
N ARG A 51 -1.89 -11.41 -7.56
CA ARG A 51 -2.00 -9.97 -7.83
C ARG A 51 -2.96 -9.31 -6.83
N SER A 52 -4.08 -9.95 -6.51
CA SER A 52 -5.06 -9.40 -5.57
C SER A 52 -4.47 -9.16 -4.18
N VAL A 53 -3.49 -9.97 -3.76
CA VAL A 53 -2.78 -9.76 -2.47
C VAL A 53 -2.03 -8.43 -2.49
N VAL A 54 -1.32 -8.15 -3.59
CA VAL A 54 -0.60 -6.87 -3.73
C VAL A 54 -1.60 -5.71 -3.82
N GLU A 55 -2.64 -5.86 -4.64
CA GLU A 55 -3.66 -4.82 -4.81
C GLU A 55 -4.42 -4.55 -3.52
N GLY A 56 -4.76 -5.59 -2.74
CA GLY A 56 -5.44 -5.45 -1.45
C GLY A 56 -4.60 -4.67 -0.45
N THR A 57 -3.29 -4.95 -0.42
CA THR A 57 -2.35 -4.20 0.41
C THR A 57 -2.31 -2.72 -0.01
N CYS A 58 -2.27 -2.46 -1.33
CA CYS A 58 -2.26 -1.09 -1.85
C CYS A 58 -3.59 -0.37 -1.58
N MET A 59 -4.74 -1.08 -1.68
CA MET A 59 -6.04 -0.52 -1.33
C MET A 59 -6.11 -0.15 0.16
N HIS A 60 -5.49 -0.95 1.03
CA HIS A 60 -5.42 -0.65 2.45
C HIS A 60 -4.60 0.62 2.69
N LEU A 61 -3.45 0.78 2.01
CA LEU A 61 -2.64 2.00 2.09
C LEU A 61 -3.41 3.22 1.54
N ARG A 62 -4.16 3.04 0.44
CA ARG A 62 -5.04 4.10 -0.08
C ARG A 62 -6.06 4.53 0.97
N TRP A 63 -6.70 3.58 1.66
CA TRP A 63 -7.68 3.90 2.70
C TRP A 63 -7.05 4.70 3.84
N PHE A 64 -5.84 4.29 4.24
CA PHE A 64 -5.07 5.01 5.26
C PHE A 64 -4.82 6.47 4.81
N LEU A 65 -4.35 6.67 3.57
CA LEU A 65 -4.08 8.01 3.01
C LEU A 65 -5.36 8.86 2.95
N GLU A 66 -6.49 8.29 2.46
CA GLU A 66 -7.76 9.02 2.42
C GLU A 66 -8.22 9.44 3.81
N THR A 67 -7.92 8.63 4.83
CA THR A 67 -8.28 8.95 6.22
C THR A 67 -7.37 10.05 6.76
N GLN A 68 -6.09 10.03 6.44
CA GLN A 68 -5.16 11.10 6.82
C GLN A 68 -5.53 12.44 6.15
N ASP A 69 -5.89 12.41 4.87
CA ASP A 69 -6.23 13.62 4.10
C ASP A 69 -7.44 14.37 4.68
N LYS A 70 -8.29 13.69 5.43
CA LYS A 70 -9.41 14.33 6.14
C LYS A 70 -8.93 15.20 7.28
N LYS A 71 -7.72 14.96 7.79
CA LYS A 71 -7.15 15.69 8.93
C LYS A 71 -6.06 16.67 8.49
N VAL A 72 -5.14 16.19 7.65
CA VAL A 72 -4.00 16.96 7.17
C VAL A 72 -3.76 16.57 5.72
N LYS A 73 -3.76 17.54 4.81
CA LYS A 73 -3.50 17.27 3.40
C LYS A 73 -2.10 16.68 3.24
N THR A 74 -2.02 15.48 2.69
CA THR A 74 -0.74 14.80 2.44
C THR A 74 -0.22 15.14 1.02
N SER A 75 1.07 14.87 0.80
CA SER A 75 1.73 15.16 -0.47
C SER A 75 1.17 14.31 -1.62
N ASP A 76 1.11 14.89 -2.82
CA ASP A 76 0.78 14.16 -4.04
C ASP A 76 1.92 13.21 -4.47
N THR A 77 3.10 13.35 -3.86
CA THR A 77 4.22 12.44 -4.04
C THR A 77 4.50 11.73 -2.72
N ILE A 78 4.55 10.40 -2.78
CA ILE A 78 4.77 9.54 -1.60
C ILE A 78 6.10 8.82 -1.76
N ARG A 79 6.94 8.84 -0.72
CA ARG A 79 8.13 7.99 -0.67
C ARG A 79 7.77 6.62 -0.11
N PHE A 80 7.87 5.61 -0.97
CA PHE A 80 7.56 4.22 -0.62
C PHE A 80 8.86 3.52 -0.23
N VAL A 81 8.87 2.95 0.97
CA VAL A 81 10.06 2.33 1.57
C VAL A 81 9.71 0.94 2.11
N GLY A 82 10.72 0.21 2.51
CA GLY A 82 10.55 -1.16 3.01
C GLY A 82 10.65 -2.21 1.92
N GLY A 83 10.36 -3.46 2.28
CA GLY A 83 10.49 -4.61 1.37
C GLY A 83 9.58 -4.53 0.14
N GLY A 84 8.38 -3.98 0.29
CA GLY A 84 7.43 -3.82 -0.82
C GLY A 84 7.98 -2.94 -1.94
N ALA A 85 8.80 -1.95 -1.58
CA ALA A 85 9.39 -0.99 -2.53
C ALA A 85 10.50 -1.62 -3.40
N LEU A 86 10.93 -2.85 -3.08
CA LEU A 86 11.89 -3.58 -3.93
C LEU A 86 11.26 -4.07 -5.24
N SER A 87 9.93 -4.10 -5.29
CA SER A 87 9.18 -4.57 -6.46
C SER A 87 8.65 -3.37 -7.25
N ASP A 88 9.13 -3.19 -8.47
CA ASP A 88 8.64 -2.13 -9.36
C ASP A 88 7.14 -2.31 -9.65
N VAL A 89 6.69 -3.56 -9.76
CA VAL A 89 5.28 -3.87 -10.00
C VAL A 89 4.42 -3.41 -8.81
N THR A 90 4.87 -3.67 -7.59
CA THR A 90 4.15 -3.22 -6.38
C THR A 90 4.10 -1.69 -6.33
N SER A 91 5.22 -1.03 -6.65
CA SER A 91 5.29 0.43 -6.65
C SER A 91 4.36 1.05 -7.69
N GLN A 92 4.27 0.43 -8.90
CA GLN A 92 3.34 0.90 -9.93
C GLN A 92 1.89 0.67 -9.52
N ILE A 93 1.56 -0.52 -8.96
CA ILE A 93 0.21 -0.82 -8.46
C ILE A 93 -0.19 0.21 -7.37
N LEU A 94 0.75 0.55 -6.48
CA LEU A 94 0.48 1.53 -5.44
C LEU A 94 0.21 2.93 -6.05
N ALA A 95 1.00 3.33 -7.05
CA ALA A 95 0.78 4.60 -7.76
C ALA A 95 -0.62 4.62 -8.40
N ASP A 96 -0.95 3.57 -9.15
CA ASP A 96 -2.24 3.46 -9.86
C ASP A 96 -3.43 3.45 -8.87
N CYS A 97 -3.28 2.70 -7.79
CA CYS A 97 -4.33 2.53 -6.78
C CYS A 97 -4.60 3.82 -6.01
N THR A 98 -3.54 4.56 -5.64
CA THR A 98 -3.67 5.78 -4.85
C THR A 98 -3.90 7.03 -5.71
N GLY A 99 -3.53 6.97 -6.99
CA GLY A 99 -3.56 8.12 -7.88
C GLY A 99 -2.43 9.11 -7.58
N ARG A 100 -1.37 8.68 -6.89
CA ARG A 100 -0.26 9.53 -6.48
C ARG A 100 1.06 9.05 -7.06
N THR A 101 1.98 9.99 -7.27
CA THR A 101 3.34 9.65 -7.68
C THR A 101 4.06 8.92 -6.54
N ILE A 102 4.68 7.77 -6.85
CA ILE A 102 5.44 7.00 -5.86
C ILE A 102 6.94 7.13 -6.19
N GLU A 103 7.71 7.60 -5.21
CA GLU A 103 9.17 7.65 -5.27
C GLU A 103 9.76 6.52 -4.45
N VAL A 104 10.73 5.81 -5.02
CA VAL A 104 11.48 4.77 -4.33
C VAL A 104 12.95 5.18 -4.29
N VAL A 105 13.54 5.13 -3.11
CA VAL A 105 14.95 5.49 -2.88
C VAL A 105 15.86 4.29 -3.11
N ALA A 106 17.17 4.50 -3.16
CA ALA A 106 18.14 3.40 -3.20
C ALA A 106 18.04 2.60 -1.89
N SER A 107 18.07 1.28 -1.99
CA SER A 107 18.00 0.37 -0.83
C SER A 107 16.82 0.70 0.11
N PRO A 108 15.58 0.69 -0.42
CA PRO A 108 14.42 1.16 0.35
C PRO A 108 14.14 0.34 1.62
N GLN A 109 14.66 -0.89 1.69
CA GLN A 109 14.53 -1.76 2.86
C GLN A 109 15.40 -1.27 4.04
N ASN A 110 16.41 -0.43 3.79
CA ASN A 110 17.35 0.05 4.80
C ASN A 110 17.02 1.47 5.31
N VAL A 111 15.91 2.06 4.88
CA VAL A 111 15.56 3.46 5.20
C VAL A 111 15.42 3.68 6.70
N GLY A 112 14.99 2.67 7.46
CA GLY A 112 14.92 2.76 8.91
C GLY A 112 16.30 3.05 9.54
N SER A 113 17.31 2.27 9.14
CA SER A 113 18.69 2.43 9.63
C SER A 113 19.29 3.75 9.17
N VAL A 114 19.04 4.10 7.89
CA VAL A 114 19.51 5.39 7.32
C VAL A 114 18.86 6.57 8.08
N GLY A 115 17.57 6.46 8.38
CA GLY A 115 16.83 7.49 9.12
C GLY A 115 17.38 7.67 10.53
N ALA A 116 17.68 6.60 11.21
CA ALA A 116 18.29 6.61 12.54
C ALA A 116 19.69 7.27 12.49
N ALA A 117 20.46 6.91 11.52
CA ALA A 117 21.77 7.57 11.29
C ALA A 117 21.63 9.05 10.94
N UNK A 118 20.77 9.47 10.23
CA UNK A 118 20.45 10.78 9.90
C UNK A 118 19.97 11.53 11.08
N UNK A 119 19.34 10.94 11.97
CA UNK A 119 18.94 11.56 13.14
C UNK A 119 20.07 11.77 14.12
N UNK A 120 20.99 10.96 14.09
CA UNK A 120 22.20 11.09 14.81
C UNK A 120 23.11 12.12 14.33
N UNK A 121 23.09 12.32 13.17
CA UNK A 121 23.97 13.25 12.59
C UNK A 121 23.53 14.61 12.77
N VAL A 122 22.15 14.85 12.78
CA VAL A 122 21.67 16.22 13.11
C VAL A 122 21.92 16.59 14.57
N GLY A 123 21.63 15.63 15.47
CA GLY A 123 21.85 15.86 16.90
C GLY A 123 23.29 16.20 17.28
N LEU A 124 24.25 15.71 16.51
CA LEU A 124 25.66 16.00 16.73
C LEU A 124 26.11 17.28 15.99
N GLY A 125 25.22 17.98 15.36
CA GLY A 125 25.54 19.19 14.58
C GLY A 125 26.37 18.95 13.32
N ARG A 126 26.40 17.69 12.84
CA ARG A 126 27.14 17.35 11.60
C ARG A 126 26.31 17.64 10.36
N ILE A 127 25.00 17.71 10.52
CA ILE A 127 24.02 18.10 9.49
C ILE A 127 23.17 19.19 10.13
N GLY A 128 22.92 20.27 9.42
CA GLY A 128 22.25 21.44 9.98
C GLY A 128 20.78 21.23 10.35
N SER A 129 20.08 20.34 9.63
CA SER A 129 18.66 20.08 9.89
C SER A 129 18.21 18.76 9.27
N ILE A 130 17.03 18.29 9.69
CA ILE A 130 16.39 17.10 9.11
C ILE A 130 16.07 17.33 7.63
N GLU A 131 15.73 18.57 7.26
CA GLU A 131 15.45 18.95 5.87
C GLU A 131 16.69 18.79 4.99
N GLU A 132 17.87 19.11 5.53
CA GLU A 132 19.12 18.85 4.80
C GLU A 132 19.39 17.36 4.68
N ALA A 133 19.17 16.59 5.75
CA ALA A 133 19.35 15.15 5.73
C ALA A 133 18.49 14.51 4.64
N LYS A 134 17.28 15.02 4.41
CA LYS A 134 16.36 14.52 3.36
C LYS A 134 16.99 14.59 1.96
N LYS A 135 17.84 15.59 1.71
CA LYS A 135 18.52 15.76 0.40
C LYS A 135 19.55 14.65 0.15
N LEU A 136 20.01 13.99 1.20
CA LEU A 136 20.99 12.91 1.09
C LEU A 136 20.37 11.57 0.65
N ILE A 137 19.03 11.52 0.57
CA ILE A 137 18.31 10.30 0.19
C ILE A 137 17.47 10.62 -1.05
N PRO A 138 18.11 10.74 -2.23
CA PRO A 138 17.37 11.07 -3.46
C PRO A 138 16.51 9.89 -3.91
N ALA A 139 15.44 10.22 -4.64
CA ALA A 139 14.64 9.21 -5.33
C ALA A 139 15.49 8.55 -6.42
N LYS A 140 15.43 7.24 -6.50
CA LYS A 140 16.11 6.44 -7.53
C LYS A 140 15.16 6.06 -8.66
N LYS A 141 13.88 5.83 -8.31
CA LYS A 141 12.83 5.49 -9.29
C LYS A 141 11.58 6.29 -8.96
N THR A 142 10.82 6.62 -9.99
CA THR A 142 9.54 7.32 -9.85
C THR A 142 8.49 6.58 -10.68
N PHE A 143 7.33 6.35 -10.08
CA PHE A 143 6.19 5.66 -10.70
C PHE A 143 5.02 6.64 -10.72
N ILE A 144 4.55 6.92 -11.94
CA ILE A 144 3.44 7.85 -12.18
C ILE A 144 2.17 7.01 -12.37
N PRO A 145 1.04 7.41 -11.77
CA PRO A 145 -0.21 6.66 -11.93
C PRO A 145 -0.63 6.54 -13.39
N ASN A 146 -1.06 5.34 -13.80
CA ASN A 146 -1.67 5.12 -15.10
C ASN A 146 -3.18 5.38 -14.98
N PRO A 147 -3.71 6.45 -15.59
CA PRO A 147 -5.13 6.78 -15.45
C PRO A 147 -6.06 5.72 -16.03
N ALA A 148 -5.60 4.89 -16.97
CA ALA A 148 -6.42 3.81 -17.54
C ALA A 148 -6.79 2.75 -16.49
N ASN A 149 -5.98 2.60 -15.44
CA ASN A 149 -6.23 1.62 -14.37
C ASN A 149 -7.16 2.14 -13.27
N LYS A 150 -7.39 3.46 -13.23
CA LYS A 150 -8.17 4.10 -12.16
C LYS A 150 -9.58 3.54 -12.01
N PRO A 151 -10.38 3.34 -13.09
CA PRO A 151 -11.75 2.84 -12.91
C PRO A 151 -11.80 1.47 -12.22
N ALA A 152 -10.88 0.56 -12.56
CA ALA A 152 -10.83 -0.77 -11.94
C ALA A 152 -10.51 -0.67 -10.45
N TYR A 153 -9.52 0.16 -10.09
CA TYR A 153 -9.15 0.34 -8.68
C TYR A 153 -10.22 1.09 -7.88
N ASP A 154 -10.89 2.08 -8.45
CA ASP A 154 -11.96 2.79 -7.75
C ASP A 154 -13.14 1.86 -7.45
N LYS A 155 -13.52 1.02 -8.42
CA LYS A 155 -14.57 0.02 -8.25
C LYS A 155 -14.22 -0.97 -7.13
N ASN A 156 -13.03 -1.58 -7.21
CA ASN A 156 -12.58 -2.56 -6.22
C ASN A 156 -12.42 -1.94 -4.83
N PHE A 157 -11.93 -0.71 -4.76
CA PHE A 157 -11.73 0.00 -3.49
C PHE A 157 -13.03 0.30 -2.77
N ALA A 158 -14.09 0.67 -3.51
CA ALA A 158 -15.41 0.88 -2.92
C ALA A 158 -15.91 -0.42 -2.25
N VAL A 159 -15.78 -1.54 -2.95
CA VAL A 159 -16.14 -2.86 -2.39
C VAL A 159 -15.24 -3.21 -1.20
N PHE A 160 -13.92 -3.00 -1.32
CA PHE A 160 -12.93 -3.28 -0.27
C PHE A 160 -13.34 -2.65 1.08
N LYS A 161 -13.75 -1.37 1.06
CA LYS A 161 -14.18 -0.69 2.29
C LYS A 161 -15.46 -1.32 2.87
N ASN A 162 -16.39 -1.70 1.98
CA ASN A 162 -17.65 -2.32 2.40
C ASN A 162 -17.44 -3.72 2.99
N LEU A 163 -16.40 -4.44 2.55
CA LEU A 163 -16.11 -5.77 3.11
C LEU A 163 -15.87 -5.73 4.62
N TYR A 164 -15.15 -4.72 5.11
CA TYR A 164 -14.97 -4.56 6.55
C TYR A 164 -16.31 -4.25 7.24
N LYS A 165 -16.99 -3.24 6.72
CA LYS A 165 -18.26 -2.78 7.31
C LYS A 165 -19.27 -3.92 7.44
N ASN A 166 -19.36 -4.76 6.40
CA ASN A 166 -20.37 -5.83 6.35
C ASN A 166 -19.97 -7.10 7.09
N ASN A 167 -18.69 -7.23 7.48
CA ASN A 167 -18.20 -8.45 8.12
C ASN A 167 -17.66 -8.25 9.53
N LYS A 168 -17.71 -7.05 10.10
CA LYS A 168 -17.14 -6.80 11.43
C LYS A 168 -17.78 -7.66 12.50
N ASP A 169 -19.10 -7.85 12.43
CA ASP A 169 -19.83 -8.67 13.41
C ASP A 169 -19.49 -10.16 13.25
N ASN A 170 -19.26 -10.60 12.00
CA ASN A 170 -18.79 -11.97 11.73
C ASN A 170 -17.39 -12.18 12.30
N PHE A 171 -16.50 -11.20 12.14
CA PHE A 171 -15.16 -11.27 12.73
C PHE A 171 -15.23 -11.36 14.26
N ALA A 172 -16.07 -10.55 14.88
CA ALA A 172 -16.26 -10.57 16.34
C ALA A 172 -16.80 -11.94 16.80
N ALA A 173 -17.77 -12.49 16.09
CA ALA A 173 -18.35 -13.79 16.43
C ALA A 173 -17.34 -14.95 16.34
N LEU A 174 -16.38 -14.85 15.41
CA LEU A 174 -15.41 -15.93 15.19
C LEU A 174 -14.12 -15.77 16.01
N ASN A 175 -13.76 -14.55 16.40
CA ASN A 175 -12.42 -14.23 16.92
C ASN A 175 -12.45 -13.39 18.21
N GLY A 176 -13.64 -13.01 18.70
CA GLY A 176 -13.81 -12.23 19.92
C GLY A 176 -13.81 -13.05 21.20
#